data_7251ec31e94cdab027b5a24473d24c5e
#
_entry.id   7251ec31e94cdab027b5a24473d24c5e
#
_cell.length_a   1.000
_cell.length_b   1.000
_cell.length_c   1.000
_cell.angle_alpha   90.00
_cell.angle_beta   90.00
_cell.angle_gamma   90.00
#
_symmetry.space_group_name_H-M   'P 1'
#
loop_
_entity.id
_entity.type
_entity.pdbx_description
1 polymer ?
#
loop_
_entity_poly.entity_id
_entity_poly.type
_entity_poly.pdbx_seq_one_letter_code
_entity_poly.pdbx_strand_id
1 'polypeptide(L)'
;TPGRLADILLVEDLREMKPSQVYFEGRLVAKDCKLIQTCEVGEYPEWLKNTVKLKQLITEKSFRVPARTDRPQTQVTVIDLIDRQIINKRLIATLPCVNGEILADPVHDILKLAIVERYGKTGGVGVGFVRGFGLREGAMAYSMSHDHHNIVVVGVNELDMAQSVKVIQEMQGGLCV
;
A
#
# COMPACT_ATOMS: atom_id res chain seq x y z
N THR A 1 23.71 14.58 -26.75
CA THR A 1 24.12 15.94 -27.10
C THR A 1 25.48 16.21 -26.47
N PRO A 2 26.46 16.77 -27.19
CA PRO A 2 27.76 17.14 -26.65
C PRO A 2 27.60 18.01 -25.39
N GLY A 3 28.44 17.78 -24.37
CA GLY A 3 28.38 18.48 -23.09
C GLY A 3 27.39 17.89 -22.06
N ARG A 4 26.77 16.74 -22.34
CA ARG A 4 25.96 15.97 -21.42
C ARG A 4 26.73 14.75 -20.92
N LEU A 5 26.36 14.27 -19.72
CA LEU A 5 26.83 12.99 -19.21
C LEU A 5 26.32 11.85 -20.11
N ALA A 6 27.19 10.87 -20.34
CA ALA A 6 26.88 9.75 -21.22
C ALA A 6 26.26 8.59 -20.40
N ASP A 7 24.96 8.67 -20.12
CA ASP A 7 24.17 7.59 -19.54
C ASP A 7 23.50 6.85 -20.68
N ILE A 8 23.99 5.65 -21.00
CA ILE A 8 23.64 4.92 -22.22
C ILE A 8 23.31 3.48 -21.89
N LEU A 9 22.22 2.99 -22.49
CA LEU A 9 21.88 1.57 -22.51
C LEU A 9 22.11 1.04 -23.91
N LEU A 10 22.86 -0.05 -24.05
CA LEU A 10 22.93 -0.82 -25.29
C LEU A 10 21.97 -2.01 -25.16
N VAL A 11 20.99 -2.06 -26.04
CA VAL A 11 19.91 -3.04 -26.03
C VAL A 11 19.89 -3.73 -27.40
N GLU A 12 19.96 -5.04 -27.44
CA GLU A 12 19.94 -5.82 -28.69
C GLU A 12 18.51 -5.99 -29.23
N ASP A 13 17.54 -6.17 -28.34
CA ASP A 13 16.11 -6.29 -28.69
C ASP A 13 15.28 -5.25 -27.92
N LEU A 14 14.67 -4.34 -28.64
CA LEU A 14 13.78 -3.30 -28.09
C LEU A 14 12.48 -3.85 -27.50
N ARG A 15 12.09 -5.08 -27.82
CA ARG A 15 10.88 -5.71 -27.24
C ARG A 15 11.16 -6.24 -25.85
N GLU A 16 12.32 -6.83 -25.64
CA GLU A 16 12.71 -7.38 -24.36
C GLU A 16 13.31 -6.31 -23.43
N MET A 17 13.85 -5.23 -23.99
CA MET A 17 14.48 -4.13 -23.23
C MET A 17 15.55 -4.61 -22.25
N LYS A 18 16.24 -5.71 -22.55
CA LYS A 18 17.34 -6.22 -21.74
C LYS A 18 18.63 -5.54 -22.19
N PRO A 19 19.26 -4.70 -21.34
CA PRO A 19 20.52 -4.08 -21.70
C PRO A 19 21.67 -5.10 -21.68
N SER A 20 22.39 -5.20 -22.79
CA SER A 20 23.65 -5.95 -22.86
C SER A 20 24.80 -5.18 -22.20
N GLN A 21 24.74 -3.84 -22.25
CA GLN A 21 25.69 -2.96 -21.57
C GLN A 21 25.00 -1.71 -21.03
N VAL A 22 25.45 -1.25 -19.85
CA VAL A 22 24.99 -0.02 -19.22
C VAL A 22 26.19 0.87 -18.94
N TYR A 23 26.14 2.09 -19.45
CA TYR A 23 27.12 3.12 -19.18
C TYR A 23 26.48 4.19 -18.28
N PHE A 24 27.20 4.59 -17.25
CA PHE A 24 26.87 5.71 -16.38
C PHE A 24 28.06 6.71 -16.41
N GLU A 25 27.80 7.96 -16.74
CA GLU A 25 28.81 8.98 -16.94
C GLU A 25 29.94 8.55 -17.88
N GLY A 26 29.62 7.79 -18.93
CA GLY A 26 30.58 7.27 -19.90
C GLY A 26 31.40 6.06 -19.42
N ARG A 27 31.19 5.55 -18.23
CA ARG A 27 31.88 4.37 -17.70
C ARG A 27 30.95 3.17 -17.80
N LEU A 28 31.47 2.03 -18.23
CA LEU A 28 30.72 0.76 -18.24
C LEU A 28 30.51 0.30 -16.80
N VAL A 29 29.24 0.26 -16.35
CA VAL A 29 28.88 -0.09 -14.97
C VAL A 29 28.18 -1.43 -14.87
N ALA A 30 27.54 -1.92 -15.96
CA ALA A 30 26.96 -3.25 -16.01
C ALA A 30 27.11 -3.86 -17.40
N LYS A 31 27.24 -5.18 -17.45
CA LYS A 31 27.31 -5.99 -18.67
C LYS A 31 26.53 -7.30 -18.44
N ASP A 32 25.76 -7.72 -19.44
CA ASP A 32 25.00 -8.98 -19.41
C ASP A 32 24.15 -9.13 -18.12
N CYS A 33 23.43 -8.07 -17.75
CA CYS A 33 22.60 -7.96 -16.55
C CYS A 33 23.36 -8.14 -15.22
N LYS A 34 24.67 -7.95 -15.20
CA LYS A 34 25.49 -8.00 -13.99
C LYS A 34 26.22 -6.67 -13.77
N LEU A 35 26.19 -6.17 -12.55
CA LEU A 35 27.01 -5.01 -12.17
C LEU A 35 28.49 -5.38 -12.24
N ILE A 36 29.30 -4.50 -12.87
CA ILE A 36 30.76 -4.63 -12.95
C ILE A 36 31.43 -3.88 -11.78
N GLN A 37 30.77 -2.80 -11.33
CA GLN A 37 31.22 -2.01 -10.19
C GLN A 37 30.21 -2.13 -9.06
N THR A 38 30.71 -2.29 -7.83
CA THR A 38 29.88 -2.15 -6.62
C THR A 38 29.50 -0.67 -6.49
N CYS A 39 28.19 -0.39 -6.49
CA CYS A 39 27.71 0.92 -6.09
C CYS A 39 27.85 1.03 -4.57
N GLU A 40 28.69 1.93 -4.08
CA GLU A 40 28.62 2.33 -2.67
C GLU A 40 27.30 3.05 -2.47
N VAL A 41 26.38 2.38 -1.78
CA VAL A 41 25.16 3.03 -1.31
C VAL A 41 25.57 3.88 -0.12
N GLY A 42 25.61 5.19 -0.31
CA GLY A 42 25.86 6.13 0.78
C GLY A 42 24.84 5.96 1.91
N GLU A 43 25.22 6.29 3.14
CA GLU A 43 24.29 6.28 4.25
C GLU A 43 23.16 7.29 4.04
N TYR A 44 21.93 6.84 4.25
CA TYR A 44 20.79 7.74 4.21
C TYR A 44 20.84 8.73 5.39
N PRO A 45 20.60 10.03 5.14
CA PRO A 45 20.50 11.01 6.22
C PRO A 45 19.47 10.59 7.29
N GLU A 46 19.74 10.89 8.56
CA GLU A 46 18.87 10.51 9.67
C GLU A 46 17.42 11.02 9.54
N TRP A 47 17.21 12.16 8.88
CA TRP A 47 15.88 12.70 8.66
C TRP A 47 15.02 11.87 7.70
N LEU A 48 15.61 10.96 6.92
CA LEU A 48 14.89 9.98 6.09
C LEU A 48 14.48 8.72 6.86
N LYS A 49 15.05 8.51 8.05
CA LYS A 49 14.73 7.39 8.91
C LYS A 49 13.58 7.77 9.86
N ASN A 50 12.92 6.77 10.45
CA ASN A 50 11.86 6.98 11.44
C ASN A 50 10.74 7.90 10.97
N THR A 51 10.22 7.65 9.76
CA THR A 51 9.21 8.49 9.11
C THR A 51 7.78 8.07 9.42
N VAL A 52 7.55 6.92 10.07
CA VAL A 52 6.23 6.46 10.50
C VAL A 52 5.99 6.90 11.94
N LYS A 53 5.22 7.97 12.11
CA LYS A 53 4.90 8.59 13.40
C LYS A 53 3.39 8.59 13.62
N LEU A 54 2.87 7.55 14.27
CA LEU A 54 1.46 7.51 14.61
C LEU A 54 1.21 8.42 15.81
N LYS A 55 0.23 9.33 15.71
CA LYS A 55 -0.13 10.25 16.79
C LYS A 55 -0.87 9.55 17.93
N GLN A 56 -1.52 8.43 17.65
CA GLN A 56 -2.30 7.65 18.60
C GLN A 56 -2.08 6.16 18.37
N LEU A 57 -2.36 5.37 19.40
CA LEU A 57 -2.33 3.93 19.29
C LEU A 57 -3.45 3.46 18.34
N ILE A 58 -3.09 2.69 17.33
CA ILE A 58 -4.04 2.05 16.42
C ILE A 58 -4.43 0.70 17.00
N THR A 59 -5.71 0.50 17.19
CA THR A 59 -6.31 -0.72 17.72
C THR A 59 -7.43 -1.20 16.81
N GLU A 60 -7.99 -2.36 17.07
CA GLU A 60 -9.18 -2.87 16.38
C GLU A 60 -10.32 -1.84 16.33
N LYS A 61 -10.51 -1.05 17.41
CA LYS A 61 -11.54 0.00 17.47
C LYS A 61 -11.36 1.09 16.42
N SER A 62 -10.13 1.29 15.96
CA SER A 62 -9.80 2.31 14.94
C SER A 62 -10.39 1.96 13.56
N PHE A 63 -10.76 0.69 13.33
CA PHE A 63 -11.29 0.20 12.05
C PHE A 63 -12.76 -0.17 12.10
N ARG A 64 -13.44 0.10 13.21
CA ARG A 64 -14.87 -0.16 13.35
C ARG A 64 -15.68 0.82 12.51
N VAL A 65 -16.67 0.30 11.80
CA VAL A 65 -17.61 1.11 11.03
C VAL A 65 -18.97 1.01 11.70
N PRO A 66 -19.44 2.06 12.39
CA PRO A 66 -20.72 1.99 13.10
C PRO A 66 -21.89 1.89 12.11
N ALA A 67 -22.79 0.99 12.39
CA ALA A 67 -24.07 0.91 11.69
C ALA A 67 -25.00 2.05 12.18
N ARG A 68 -25.64 2.74 11.25
CA ARG A 68 -26.64 3.78 11.55
C ARG A 68 -28.08 3.21 11.61
N THR A 69 -28.20 1.92 11.84
CA THR A 69 -29.48 1.20 11.82
C THR A 69 -29.39 -0.02 12.73
N ASP A 70 -30.50 -0.40 13.31
CA ASP A 70 -30.68 -1.65 14.09
C ASP A 70 -31.00 -2.86 13.21
N ARG A 71 -31.01 -2.67 11.89
CA ARG A 71 -31.27 -3.79 10.95
C ARG A 71 -30.03 -4.70 10.89
N PRO A 72 -30.22 -6.01 10.65
CA PRO A 72 -29.13 -6.97 10.57
C PRO A 72 -28.22 -6.78 9.34
N GLN A 73 -28.61 -5.90 8.42
CA GLN A 73 -27.87 -5.57 7.21
C GLN A 73 -28.10 -4.10 6.81
N THR A 74 -27.10 -3.51 6.14
CA THR A 74 -27.19 -2.15 5.61
C THR A 74 -26.50 -2.03 4.25
N GLN A 75 -26.93 -1.06 3.45
CA GLN A 75 -26.27 -0.73 2.21
C GLN A 75 -25.08 0.20 2.46
N VAL A 76 -23.97 -0.11 1.82
CA VAL A 76 -22.73 0.68 1.85
C VAL A 76 -22.22 0.95 0.45
N THR A 77 -21.46 2.05 0.31
CA THR A 77 -20.66 2.29 -0.90
C THR A 77 -19.34 1.54 -0.78
N VAL A 78 -18.99 0.81 -1.83
CA VAL A 78 -17.78 0.00 -1.94
C VAL A 78 -16.96 0.51 -3.11
N ILE A 79 -15.66 0.63 -2.94
CA ILE A 79 -14.70 0.85 -4.03
C ILE A 79 -14.51 -0.49 -4.73
N ASP A 80 -14.95 -0.57 -5.98
CA ASP A 80 -14.86 -1.80 -6.79
C ASP A 80 -13.64 -1.70 -7.72
N LEU A 81 -12.61 -2.46 -7.40
CA LEU A 81 -11.35 -2.46 -8.16
C LEU A 81 -11.58 -3.11 -9.52
N ILE A 82 -10.95 -2.54 -10.54
CA ILE A 82 -10.91 -3.13 -11.88
C ILE A 82 -9.50 -3.66 -12.09
N ASP A 83 -9.38 -4.96 -12.36
CA ASP A 83 -8.08 -5.59 -12.58
C ASP A 83 -7.24 -4.83 -13.62
N ARG A 84 -5.97 -4.59 -13.29
CA ARG A 84 -4.98 -3.88 -14.12
C ARG A 84 -5.37 -2.47 -14.56
N GLN A 85 -6.27 -1.80 -13.82
CA GLN A 85 -6.67 -0.42 -14.09
C GLN A 85 -6.35 0.46 -12.88
N ILE A 86 -6.09 1.75 -13.14
CA ILE A 86 -5.95 2.77 -12.09
C ILE A 86 -7.28 3.42 -11.71
N ILE A 87 -8.34 3.17 -12.49
CA ILE A 87 -9.69 3.64 -12.22
C ILE A 87 -10.50 2.57 -11.48
N ASN A 88 -11.41 3.01 -10.64
CA ASN A 88 -12.29 2.17 -9.85
C ASN A 88 -13.75 2.45 -10.21
N LYS A 89 -14.65 1.54 -9.85
CA LYS A 89 -16.09 1.73 -9.94
C LYS A 89 -16.69 1.94 -8.57
N ARG A 90 -17.82 2.61 -8.53
CA ARG A 90 -18.68 2.65 -7.34
C ARG A 90 -19.63 1.46 -7.37
N LEU A 91 -19.60 0.67 -6.31
CA LEU A 91 -20.55 -0.42 -6.08
C LEU A 91 -21.38 -0.08 -4.83
N ILE A 92 -22.67 -0.43 -4.86
CA ILE A 92 -23.53 -0.46 -3.67
C ILE A 92 -23.72 -1.92 -3.29
N ALA A 93 -23.31 -2.29 -2.08
CA ALA A 93 -23.44 -3.64 -1.55
C ALA A 93 -24.20 -3.63 -0.22
N THR A 94 -24.86 -4.74 0.09
CA THR A 94 -25.52 -4.95 1.37
C THR A 94 -24.59 -5.78 2.26
N LEU A 95 -24.17 -5.21 3.39
CA LEU A 95 -23.25 -5.85 4.34
C LEU A 95 -23.96 -6.18 5.67
N PRO A 96 -23.48 -7.22 6.38
CA PRO A 96 -24.03 -7.58 7.68
C PRO A 96 -23.71 -6.53 8.74
N CYS A 97 -24.68 -6.32 9.64
CA CYS A 97 -24.55 -5.49 10.83
C CYS A 97 -24.68 -6.37 12.07
N VAL A 98 -23.64 -6.41 12.88
CA VAL A 98 -23.61 -7.19 14.12
C VAL A 98 -23.16 -6.28 15.26
N ASN A 99 -23.92 -6.27 16.35
CA ASN A 99 -23.61 -5.44 17.55
C ASN A 99 -23.40 -3.95 17.23
N GLY A 100 -24.15 -3.42 16.26
CA GLY A 100 -24.04 -2.01 15.87
C GLY A 100 -22.85 -1.69 14.96
N GLU A 101 -22.18 -2.69 14.40
CA GLU A 101 -21.01 -2.53 13.50
C GLU A 101 -21.27 -3.19 12.15
N ILE A 102 -20.79 -2.55 11.08
CA ILE A 102 -20.82 -3.10 9.73
C ILE A 102 -19.55 -3.94 9.53
N LEU A 103 -19.73 -5.20 9.18
CA LEU A 103 -18.65 -6.16 9.00
C LEU A 103 -18.26 -6.29 7.53
N ALA A 104 -17.02 -6.74 7.28
CA ALA A 104 -16.59 -7.21 5.98
C ALA A 104 -17.36 -8.48 5.55
N ASP A 105 -17.38 -8.73 4.24
CA ASP A 105 -17.95 -9.96 3.65
C ASP A 105 -16.90 -10.59 2.71
N PRO A 106 -15.96 -11.35 3.26
CA PRO A 106 -14.90 -11.97 2.48
C PRO A 106 -15.41 -13.06 1.51
N VAL A 107 -16.63 -13.57 1.71
CA VAL A 107 -17.24 -14.53 0.77
C VAL A 107 -17.53 -13.86 -0.58
N HIS A 108 -17.97 -12.60 -0.54
CA HIS A 108 -18.21 -11.78 -1.74
C HIS A 108 -17.05 -10.84 -2.05
N ASP A 109 -15.86 -11.08 -1.45
CA ASP A 109 -14.64 -10.29 -1.61
C ASP A 109 -14.84 -8.80 -1.27
N ILE A 110 -15.68 -8.49 -0.27
CA ILE A 110 -15.85 -7.12 0.22
C ILE A 110 -15.16 -7.01 1.58
N LEU A 111 -14.06 -6.27 1.59
CA LEU A 111 -13.15 -6.13 2.72
C LEU A 111 -13.18 -4.72 3.29
N LYS A 112 -12.71 -4.55 4.53
CA LYS A 112 -12.43 -3.22 5.06
C LYS A 112 -11.15 -2.67 4.45
N LEU A 113 -11.20 -1.40 4.05
CA LEU A 113 -10.05 -0.61 3.61
C LEU A 113 -9.91 0.57 4.55
N ALA A 114 -8.71 0.81 5.06
CA ALA A 114 -8.47 2.01 5.85
C ALA A 114 -7.19 2.72 5.41
N ILE A 115 -7.20 4.05 5.63
CA ILE A 115 -6.03 4.92 5.48
C ILE A 115 -5.71 5.48 6.86
N VAL A 116 -4.49 5.20 7.35
CA VAL A 116 -3.99 5.66 8.65
C VAL A 116 -2.93 6.71 8.44
N GLU A 117 -3.15 7.89 9.00
CA GLU A 117 -2.21 9.00 8.93
C GLU A 117 -0.92 8.66 9.69
N ARG A 118 0.25 8.76 9.02
CA ARG A 118 1.54 8.34 9.57
C ARG A 118 2.51 9.46 9.92
N TYR A 119 2.12 10.72 9.70
CA TYR A 119 3.02 11.87 9.89
C TYR A 119 2.96 12.48 11.29
N GLY A 120 2.16 11.91 12.19
CA GLY A 120 1.97 12.39 13.55
C GLY A 120 1.23 13.72 13.67
N LYS A 121 0.50 14.14 12.64
CA LYS A 121 -0.20 15.44 12.59
C LYS A 121 -1.59 15.36 13.20
N THR A 122 -2.46 14.57 12.64
CA THR A 122 -3.89 14.50 13.01
C THR A 122 -4.23 13.24 13.80
N GLY A 123 -3.58 12.12 13.50
CA GLY A 123 -3.95 10.79 13.98
C GLY A 123 -5.20 10.25 13.28
N GLY A 124 -5.56 10.82 12.11
CA GLY A 124 -6.75 10.45 11.37
C GLY A 124 -6.70 9.00 10.86
N VAL A 125 -7.84 8.32 10.96
CA VAL A 125 -8.10 7.01 10.33
C VAL A 125 -9.39 7.12 9.54
N GLY A 126 -9.30 6.95 8.22
CA GLY A 126 -10.47 6.84 7.35
C GLY A 126 -10.73 5.38 7.04
N VAL A 127 -11.98 4.92 7.20
CA VAL A 127 -12.37 3.53 6.94
C VAL A 127 -13.49 3.47 5.90
N GLY A 128 -13.39 2.52 4.98
CA GLY A 128 -14.37 2.23 3.96
C GLY A 128 -14.37 0.76 3.59
N PHE A 129 -14.97 0.46 2.44
CA PHE A 129 -15.05 -0.90 1.92
C PHE A 129 -14.50 -0.97 0.50
N VAL A 130 -13.84 -2.08 0.18
CA VAL A 130 -13.23 -2.34 -1.12
C VAL A 130 -13.55 -3.76 -1.57
N ARG A 131 -13.70 -3.98 -2.87
CA ARG A 131 -13.82 -5.29 -3.51
C ARG A 131 -12.71 -5.47 -4.53
N GLY A 132 -12.22 -6.69 -4.69
CA GLY A 132 -11.25 -7.06 -5.72
C GLY A 132 -9.87 -7.44 -5.19
N PHE A 133 -9.71 -7.65 -3.87
CA PHE A 133 -8.44 -8.08 -3.25
C PHE A 133 -8.28 -9.59 -3.14
N GLY A 134 -9.38 -10.33 -3.02
CA GLY A 134 -9.37 -11.79 -2.91
C GLY A 134 -8.89 -12.34 -1.56
N LEU A 135 -8.68 -11.52 -0.53
CA LEU A 135 -8.30 -12.00 0.81
C LEU A 135 -9.46 -12.77 1.45
N ARG A 136 -9.15 -13.94 2.02
CA ARG A 136 -10.11 -14.77 2.76
C ARG A 136 -9.94 -14.67 4.27
N GLU A 137 -8.72 -14.35 4.70
CA GLU A 137 -8.33 -14.17 6.10
C GLU A 137 -7.18 -13.17 6.18
N GLY A 138 -6.90 -12.64 7.37
CA GLY A 138 -5.78 -11.74 7.61
C GLY A 138 -6.01 -10.32 7.12
N ALA A 139 -4.90 -9.60 7.01
CA ALA A 139 -4.84 -8.23 6.50
C ALA A 139 -3.51 -7.95 5.79
N MET A 140 -3.54 -6.99 4.89
CA MET A 140 -2.36 -6.46 4.22
C MET A 140 -2.25 -4.96 4.50
N ALA A 141 -1.07 -4.49 4.88
CA ALA A 141 -0.78 -3.08 5.07
C ALA A 141 0.48 -2.66 4.33
N TYR A 142 0.51 -1.43 3.80
CA TYR A 142 1.70 -0.85 3.18
C TYR A 142 1.76 0.67 3.35
N SER A 143 2.97 1.20 3.39
CA SER A 143 3.23 2.64 3.59
C SER A 143 3.69 3.38 2.34
N MET A 144 3.77 2.71 1.20
CA MET A 144 4.25 3.28 -0.07
C MET A 144 3.12 3.77 -0.96
N SER A 145 1.95 4.07 -0.39
CA SER A 145 0.81 4.56 -1.15
C SER A 145 1.14 5.84 -1.88
N HIS A 146 1.13 5.79 -3.20
CA HIS A 146 1.39 6.93 -4.06
C HIS A 146 0.44 8.11 -3.74
N ASP A 147 0.92 9.29 -3.95
CA ASP A 147 0.29 10.60 -3.68
C ASP A 147 0.25 11.02 -2.21
N HIS A 148 -0.31 10.25 -1.29
CA HIS A 148 -0.45 10.66 0.12
C HIS A 148 0.54 10.00 1.07
N HIS A 149 1.15 8.87 0.69
CA HIS A 149 2.12 8.10 1.47
C HIS A 149 1.70 7.76 2.91
N ASN A 150 0.41 7.72 3.20
CA ASN A 150 -0.14 7.21 4.44
C ASN A 150 -0.12 5.67 4.45
N ILE A 151 -0.34 5.06 5.61
CA ILE A 151 -0.49 3.61 5.66
C ILE A 151 -1.87 3.26 5.10
N VAL A 152 -1.89 2.41 4.09
CA VAL A 152 -3.11 1.78 3.57
C VAL A 152 -3.17 0.37 4.12
N VAL A 153 -4.31 -0.01 4.68
CA VAL A 153 -4.55 -1.36 5.19
C VAL A 153 -5.88 -1.90 4.68
N VAL A 154 -5.85 -3.14 4.21
CA VAL A 154 -7.03 -3.90 3.79
C VAL A 154 -7.07 -5.17 4.59
N GLY A 155 -8.24 -5.52 5.14
CA GLY A 155 -8.35 -6.72 5.96
C GLY A 155 -9.76 -7.27 6.06
N VAL A 156 -9.80 -8.52 6.48
CA VAL A 156 -11.05 -9.26 6.75
C VAL A 156 -11.61 -8.88 8.11
N ASN A 157 -10.75 -8.58 9.07
CA ASN A 157 -11.13 -8.21 10.44
C ASN A 157 -10.23 -7.10 11.00
N GLU A 158 -10.72 -6.42 12.02
CA GLU A 158 -10.07 -5.23 12.60
C GLU A 158 -8.82 -5.57 13.40
N LEU A 159 -8.74 -6.76 13.99
CA LEU A 159 -7.60 -7.20 14.79
C LEU A 159 -6.36 -7.37 13.90
N ASP A 160 -6.50 -8.09 12.79
CA ASP A 160 -5.41 -8.29 11.84
C ASP A 160 -5.01 -6.98 11.17
N MET A 161 -5.98 -6.08 10.88
CA MET A 161 -5.68 -4.73 10.38
C MET A 161 -4.84 -3.94 11.39
N ALA A 162 -5.18 -4.00 12.68
CA ALA A 162 -4.42 -3.29 13.73
C ALA A 162 -3.02 -3.87 13.87
N GLN A 163 -2.89 -5.19 13.83
CA GLN A 163 -1.60 -5.86 13.92
C GLN A 163 -0.69 -5.52 12.74
N SER A 164 -1.22 -5.52 11.51
CA SER A 164 -0.43 -5.18 10.32
C SER A 164 0.04 -3.71 10.33
N VAL A 165 -0.79 -2.78 10.80
CA VAL A 165 -0.37 -1.37 10.98
C VAL A 165 0.72 -1.24 12.05
N LYS A 166 0.62 -1.99 13.15
CA LYS A 166 1.67 -2.04 14.18
C LYS A 166 3.00 -2.52 13.61
N VAL A 167 2.98 -3.58 12.81
CA VAL A 167 4.20 -4.10 12.13
C VAL A 167 4.80 -3.03 11.21
N ILE A 168 3.98 -2.33 10.41
CA ILE A 168 4.46 -1.22 9.57
C ILE A 168 5.09 -0.10 10.41
N GLN A 169 4.54 0.21 11.59
CA GLN A 169 5.12 1.18 12.50
C GLN A 169 6.47 0.71 13.06
N GLU A 170 6.58 -0.53 13.49
CA GLU A 170 7.82 -1.13 14.02
C GLU A 170 8.92 -1.19 12.95
N MET A 171 8.57 -1.55 11.72
CA MET A 171 9.48 -1.58 10.56
C MET A 171 9.83 -0.19 10.05
N GLN A 172 9.13 0.86 10.48
CA GLN A 172 9.24 2.23 9.95
C GLN A 172 8.89 2.34 8.46
N GLY A 173 7.98 1.51 8.00
CA GLY A 173 7.47 1.46 6.63
C GLY A 173 7.64 0.09 6.00
N GLY A 174 7.13 -0.05 4.77
CA GLY A 174 7.19 -1.29 4.01
C GLY A 174 5.83 -1.89 3.69
N LEU A 175 5.82 -3.20 3.50
CA LEU A 175 4.65 -4.03 3.23
C LEU A 175 4.59 -5.15 4.27
N CYS A 176 3.41 -5.38 4.82
CA CYS A 176 3.09 -6.48 5.73
C CYS A 176 1.85 -7.22 5.20
N VAL A 177 1.91 -8.55 5.26
CA VAL A 177 0.79 -9.45 4.94
C VAL A 177 0.63 -10.46 6.07
#